data_4405c13994b9e68ae4bdb6a1cb7284cc
#
_entry.id   4405c13994b9e68ae4bdb6a1cb7284cc
#
_cell.length_a   1.000
_cell.length_b   1.000
_cell.length_c   1.000
_cell.angle_alpha   90.00
_cell.angle_beta   90.00
_cell.angle_gamma   90.00
#
_symmetry.space_group_name_H-M   'P 1'
#
loop_
_entity.id
_entity.type
_entity.pdbx_description
1 polymer ?
#
loop_
_entity_poly.entity_id
_entity_poly.type
_entity_poly.pdbx_seq_one_letter_code
_entity_poly.pdbx_strand_id
1 'polypeptide(L)'
;IIAQLLIQPGDKVAVEQLGYPPAWAALRSAGADLIGIKQDDEGILPESLEHAINKNKIRLLYLTPLHQYPTTVTLSVTRRMRIYQLAQMHGIPIIEDDYDREFHYRCQPLAPMASDDPAGLVIYMSTFSKIMFPGARIGMMAVTPVLAKAIAEFRLLMNHKGSVLMQAAIARWMKDGGFERHLRRITKTYQQRRDHAVEVINSSEQFDFSIPDGGMALWLKLKSPKAHILAEQCRQNDIYVQHEANFQLLEKYNTNQ
;
A
#
# COMPACT_ATOMS: atom_id res chain seq x y z
N ILE A 1 9.58 -3.80 -11.57
CA ILE A 1 9.78 -5.21 -11.97
C ILE A 1 8.43 -5.90 -12.18
N ILE A 2 7.57 -6.06 -11.14
CA ILE A 2 6.28 -6.77 -11.30
C ILE A 2 5.42 -6.13 -12.39
N ALA A 3 5.26 -4.80 -12.37
CA ALA A 3 4.51 -4.08 -13.40
C ALA A 3 5.05 -4.37 -14.81
N GLN A 4 6.36 -4.30 -14.98
CA GLN A 4 7.02 -4.56 -16.26
C GLN A 4 6.94 -6.02 -16.73
N LEU A 5 6.81 -6.95 -15.78
CA LEU A 5 6.70 -8.39 -16.09
C LEU A 5 5.26 -8.80 -16.45
N LEU A 6 4.27 -8.24 -15.76
CA LEU A 6 2.88 -8.70 -15.84
C LEU A 6 1.97 -7.83 -16.72
N ILE A 7 2.37 -6.60 -17.02
CA ILE A 7 1.55 -5.60 -17.70
C ILE A 7 2.06 -5.37 -19.12
N GLN A 8 1.13 -5.30 -20.05
CA GLN A 8 1.34 -4.85 -21.42
C GLN A 8 0.63 -3.51 -21.65
N PRO A 9 1.08 -2.69 -22.62
CA PRO A 9 0.40 -1.46 -22.97
C PRO A 9 -1.09 -1.66 -23.24
N GLY A 10 -1.94 -0.89 -22.55
CA GLY A 10 -3.40 -0.96 -22.64
C GLY A 10 -4.07 -1.91 -21.67
N ASP A 11 -3.31 -2.73 -20.90
CA ASP A 11 -3.88 -3.55 -19.86
C ASP A 11 -4.58 -2.71 -18.78
N LYS A 12 -5.77 -3.15 -18.36
CA LYS A 12 -6.53 -2.50 -17.29
C LYS A 12 -6.08 -3.01 -15.92
N VAL A 13 -5.68 -2.10 -15.05
CA VAL A 13 -5.27 -2.43 -13.68
C VAL A 13 -6.20 -1.75 -12.69
N ALA A 14 -6.87 -2.55 -11.86
CA ALA A 14 -7.71 -2.02 -10.80
C ALA A 14 -6.82 -1.56 -9.63
N VAL A 15 -7.10 -0.36 -9.11
CA VAL A 15 -6.39 0.24 -7.98
C VAL A 15 -7.40 0.93 -7.05
N GLU A 16 -7.03 1.15 -5.81
CA GLU A 16 -7.80 1.98 -4.89
C GLU A 16 -7.92 3.41 -5.46
N GLN A 17 -9.13 4.01 -5.40
CA GLN A 17 -9.38 5.34 -5.97
C GLN A 17 -8.62 6.46 -5.23
N LEU A 18 -8.48 6.34 -3.91
CA LEU A 18 -7.46 7.01 -3.12
C LEU A 18 -6.36 6.00 -2.86
N GLY A 19 -5.12 6.30 -3.19
CA GLY A 19 -4.06 5.29 -3.07
C GLY A 19 -2.65 5.87 -3.19
N TYR A 20 -1.70 5.02 -3.51
CA TYR A 20 -0.28 5.34 -3.50
C TYR A 20 0.21 5.77 -4.90
N PRO A 21 0.40 7.09 -5.16
CA PRO A 21 0.77 7.60 -6.48
C PRO A 21 2.05 7.00 -7.09
N PRO A 22 3.12 6.68 -6.30
CA PRO A 22 4.29 6.05 -6.87
C PRO A 22 4.04 4.64 -7.44
N ALA A 23 3.13 3.85 -6.83
CA ALA A 23 2.71 2.56 -7.42
C ALA A 23 1.96 2.79 -8.73
N TRP A 24 1.05 3.76 -8.78
CA TRP A 24 0.34 4.13 -10.00
C TRP A 24 1.30 4.58 -11.12
N ALA A 25 2.30 5.38 -10.77
CA ALA A 25 3.34 5.79 -11.73
C ALA A 25 4.09 4.58 -12.29
N ALA A 26 4.44 3.61 -11.44
CA ALA A 26 5.10 2.38 -11.87
C ALA A 26 4.22 1.51 -12.76
N LEU A 27 2.91 1.41 -12.47
CA LEU A 27 1.95 0.69 -13.30
C LEU A 27 1.75 1.38 -14.65
N ARG A 28 1.56 2.72 -14.64
CA ARG A 28 1.44 3.51 -15.88
C ARG A 28 2.71 3.46 -16.73
N SER A 29 3.90 3.45 -16.13
CA SER A 29 5.16 3.35 -16.87
C SER A 29 5.32 2.00 -17.60
N ALA A 30 4.60 0.97 -17.16
CA ALA A 30 4.49 -0.31 -17.86
C ALA A 30 3.37 -0.31 -18.92
N GLY A 31 2.64 0.78 -19.08
CA GLY A 31 1.57 0.93 -20.07
C GLY A 31 0.16 0.63 -19.54
N ALA A 32 -0.03 0.49 -18.22
CA ALA A 32 -1.34 0.24 -17.65
C ALA A 32 -2.29 1.43 -17.78
N ASP A 33 -3.55 1.12 -18.08
CA ASP A 33 -4.68 2.01 -17.85
C ASP A 33 -5.29 1.69 -16.48
N LEU A 34 -5.27 2.66 -15.57
CA LEU A 34 -5.74 2.46 -14.20
C LEU A 34 -7.25 2.66 -14.08
N ILE A 35 -7.90 1.74 -13.39
CA ILE A 35 -9.32 1.78 -13.05
C ILE A 35 -9.44 1.98 -11.54
N GLY A 36 -9.97 3.13 -11.11
CA GLY A 36 -10.19 3.44 -9.70
C GLY A 36 -11.37 2.66 -9.14
N ILE A 37 -11.14 1.93 -8.05
CA ILE A 37 -12.18 1.22 -7.31
C ILE A 37 -12.58 2.08 -6.12
N LYS A 38 -13.88 2.36 -6.01
CA LYS A 38 -14.43 3.15 -4.90
C LYS A 38 -14.16 2.48 -3.57
N GLN A 39 -14.04 3.29 -2.54
CA GLN A 39 -13.76 2.86 -1.17
C GLN A 39 -14.56 3.69 -0.16
N ASP A 40 -14.74 3.15 1.03
CA ASP A 40 -15.37 3.78 2.18
C ASP A 40 -14.53 3.56 3.45
N ASP A 41 -15.15 3.73 4.63
CA ASP A 41 -14.48 3.59 5.93
C ASP A 41 -14.11 2.12 6.29
N GLU A 42 -14.39 1.14 5.42
CA GLU A 42 -13.95 -0.26 5.54
C GLU A 42 -13.02 -0.71 4.40
N GLY A 43 -12.53 0.22 3.57
CA GLY A 43 -11.68 -0.03 2.43
C GLY A 43 -12.44 -0.13 1.10
N ILE A 44 -11.86 -0.79 0.10
CA ILE A 44 -12.51 -0.86 -1.22
C ILE A 44 -13.84 -1.59 -1.18
N LEU A 45 -14.78 -1.11 -2.00
CA LEU A 45 -16.11 -1.70 -2.17
C LEU A 45 -16.04 -2.88 -3.14
N PRO A 46 -16.36 -4.12 -2.70
CA PRO A 46 -16.38 -5.29 -3.58
C PRO A 46 -17.31 -5.12 -4.79
N GLU A 47 -18.44 -4.42 -4.62
CA GLU A 47 -19.41 -4.15 -5.68
C GLU A 47 -18.82 -3.23 -6.76
N SER A 48 -17.98 -2.27 -6.35
CA SER A 48 -17.26 -1.40 -7.29
C SER A 48 -16.22 -2.20 -8.09
N LEU A 49 -15.52 -3.14 -7.45
CA LEU A 49 -14.59 -4.05 -8.12
C LEU A 49 -15.33 -4.97 -9.11
N GLU A 50 -16.43 -5.59 -8.68
CA GLU A 50 -17.25 -6.46 -9.54
C GLU A 50 -17.79 -5.70 -10.76
N HIS A 51 -18.25 -4.47 -10.58
CA HIS A 51 -18.67 -3.60 -11.68
C HIS A 51 -17.50 -3.30 -12.66
N ALA A 52 -16.31 -3.01 -12.12
CA ALA A 52 -15.14 -2.76 -12.94
C ALA A 52 -14.73 -4.01 -13.76
N ILE A 53 -14.77 -5.19 -13.14
CA ILE A 53 -14.49 -6.48 -13.80
C ILE A 53 -15.51 -6.76 -14.92
N ASN A 54 -16.80 -6.50 -14.67
CA ASN A 54 -17.84 -6.73 -15.67
C ASN A 54 -17.74 -5.80 -16.89
N LYS A 55 -17.17 -4.60 -16.70
CA LYS A 55 -16.98 -3.63 -17.79
C LYS A 55 -15.64 -3.74 -18.49
N ASN A 56 -14.63 -4.29 -17.83
CA ASN A 56 -13.27 -4.29 -18.31
C ASN A 56 -12.62 -5.65 -18.08
N LYS A 57 -11.72 -6.05 -18.96
CA LYS A 57 -10.82 -7.17 -18.70
C LYS A 57 -9.71 -6.69 -17.76
N ILE A 58 -9.94 -6.81 -16.45
CA ILE A 58 -8.93 -6.44 -15.44
C ILE A 58 -7.77 -7.43 -15.50
N ARG A 59 -6.56 -6.93 -15.66
CA ARG A 59 -5.32 -7.71 -15.71
C ARG A 59 -4.70 -7.95 -14.35
N LEU A 60 -4.86 -7.00 -13.43
CA LEU A 60 -4.20 -6.98 -12.13
C LEU A 60 -5.00 -6.10 -11.16
N LEU A 61 -4.99 -6.46 -9.88
CA LEU A 61 -5.52 -5.65 -8.78
C LEU A 61 -4.37 -5.26 -7.85
N TYR A 62 -4.24 -3.98 -7.50
CA TYR A 62 -3.27 -3.48 -6.52
C TYR A 62 -3.99 -2.93 -5.29
N LEU A 63 -3.61 -3.39 -4.10
CA LEU A 63 -4.21 -3.05 -2.81
C LEU A 63 -3.17 -2.82 -1.71
N THR A 64 -3.56 -1.98 -0.74
CA THR A 64 -2.86 -1.80 0.55
C THR A 64 -3.79 -2.23 1.71
N PRO A 65 -4.08 -3.53 1.89
CA PRO A 65 -5.25 -3.99 2.64
C PRO A 65 -5.10 -3.95 4.16
N LEU A 66 -3.89 -3.91 4.72
CA LEU A 66 -3.69 -3.84 6.17
C LEU A 66 -3.85 -2.42 6.70
N HIS A 67 -3.13 -1.48 6.10
CA HIS A 67 -3.26 -0.04 6.37
C HIS A 67 -3.37 0.66 5.02
N GLN A 68 -4.61 0.87 4.59
CA GLN A 68 -4.87 1.50 3.30
C GLN A 68 -4.18 2.86 3.21
N TYR A 69 -3.43 3.08 2.14
CA TYR A 69 -2.76 4.34 1.93
C TYR A 69 -3.59 5.26 1.03
N PRO A 70 -4.00 6.48 1.46
CA PRO A 70 -3.55 7.16 2.67
C PRO A 70 -4.52 7.08 3.87
N THR A 71 -5.70 6.45 3.74
CA THR A 71 -6.81 6.55 4.70
C THR A 71 -6.58 5.80 6.01
N THR A 72 -5.56 4.95 6.06
CA THR A 72 -5.20 4.08 7.20
C THR A 72 -6.24 3.00 7.56
N VAL A 73 -7.28 2.87 6.77
CA VAL A 73 -8.35 1.89 6.96
C VAL A 73 -7.82 0.47 6.78
N THR A 74 -8.21 -0.42 7.68
CA THR A 74 -7.94 -1.86 7.53
C THR A 74 -9.10 -2.51 6.77
N LEU A 75 -8.79 -3.14 5.64
CA LEU A 75 -9.77 -3.89 4.86
C LEU A 75 -10.27 -5.09 5.67
N SER A 76 -11.59 -5.14 5.94
CA SER A 76 -12.21 -6.17 6.78
C SER A 76 -12.04 -7.58 6.20
N VAL A 77 -12.03 -8.59 7.08
CA VAL A 77 -11.89 -10.00 6.67
C VAL A 77 -12.95 -10.39 5.64
N THR A 78 -14.20 -9.99 5.85
CA THR A 78 -15.31 -10.27 4.94
C THR A 78 -15.06 -9.68 3.55
N ARG A 79 -14.56 -8.44 3.48
CA ARG A 79 -14.23 -7.80 2.19
C ARG A 79 -13.02 -8.44 1.53
N ARG A 80 -11.98 -8.81 2.30
CA ARG A 80 -10.82 -9.55 1.78
C ARG A 80 -11.26 -10.86 1.12
N MET A 81 -12.12 -11.63 1.78
CA MET A 81 -12.67 -12.88 1.24
C MET A 81 -13.47 -12.63 -0.05
N ARG A 82 -14.36 -11.63 -0.07
CA ARG A 82 -15.16 -11.31 -1.26
C ARG A 82 -14.30 -10.86 -2.44
N ILE A 83 -13.31 -10.01 -2.19
CA ILE A 83 -12.35 -9.54 -3.20
C ILE A 83 -11.53 -10.71 -3.74
N TYR A 84 -11.04 -11.58 -2.86
CA TYR A 84 -10.30 -12.77 -3.26
C TYR A 84 -11.16 -13.70 -4.14
N GLN A 85 -12.41 -13.95 -3.76
CA GLN A 85 -13.36 -14.76 -4.56
C GLN A 85 -13.58 -14.16 -5.96
N LEU A 86 -13.78 -12.83 -6.05
CA LEU A 86 -13.91 -12.15 -7.35
C LEU A 86 -12.65 -12.31 -8.19
N ALA A 87 -11.48 -12.09 -7.57
CA ALA A 87 -10.20 -12.26 -8.24
C ALA A 87 -9.99 -13.72 -8.72
N GLN A 88 -10.35 -14.69 -7.90
CA GLN A 88 -10.23 -16.11 -8.23
C GLN A 88 -11.15 -16.51 -9.39
N MET A 89 -12.42 -16.08 -9.36
CA MET A 89 -13.38 -16.37 -10.44
C MET A 89 -12.91 -15.85 -11.80
N HIS A 90 -12.17 -14.75 -11.82
CA HIS A 90 -11.72 -14.10 -13.07
C HIS A 90 -10.23 -14.28 -13.35
N GLY A 91 -9.51 -15.04 -12.51
CA GLY A 91 -8.07 -15.28 -12.67
C GLY A 91 -7.23 -13.99 -12.57
N ILE A 92 -7.62 -13.04 -11.70
CA ILE A 92 -6.98 -11.74 -11.54
C ILE A 92 -5.93 -11.82 -10.42
N PRO A 93 -4.62 -11.67 -10.72
CA PRO A 93 -3.61 -11.54 -9.69
C PRO A 93 -3.84 -10.31 -8.81
N ILE A 94 -3.49 -10.43 -7.52
CA ILE A 94 -3.58 -9.35 -6.54
C ILE A 94 -2.17 -8.99 -6.08
N ILE A 95 -1.77 -7.74 -6.21
CA ILE A 95 -0.62 -7.20 -5.48
C ILE A 95 -1.13 -6.72 -4.12
N GLU A 96 -0.66 -7.38 -3.06
CA GLU A 96 -0.85 -6.98 -1.68
C GLU A 96 0.40 -6.23 -1.22
N ASP A 97 0.32 -4.89 -1.13
CA ASP A 97 1.42 -4.04 -0.67
C ASP A 97 1.26 -3.77 0.83
N ASP A 98 2.07 -4.46 1.62
CA ASP A 98 2.08 -4.43 3.09
C ASP A 98 3.33 -3.70 3.58
N TYR A 99 3.29 -2.37 3.52
CA TYR A 99 4.47 -1.52 3.66
C TYR A 99 4.86 -1.19 5.10
N ASP A 100 3.98 -1.37 6.09
CA ASP A 100 4.18 -0.94 7.48
C ASP A 100 3.58 -1.87 8.54
N ARG A 101 3.43 -3.15 8.21
CA ARG A 101 2.87 -4.22 9.05
C ARG A 101 3.47 -4.29 10.46
N GLU A 102 4.74 -3.99 10.59
CA GLU A 102 5.47 -4.05 11.85
C GLU A 102 5.02 -2.96 12.85
N PHE A 103 4.37 -1.92 12.37
CA PHE A 103 3.84 -0.84 13.18
C PHE A 103 2.39 -1.10 13.59
N HIS A 104 2.16 -2.15 14.38
CA HIS A 104 0.85 -2.47 14.94
C HIS A 104 0.88 -2.27 16.45
N TYR A 105 -0.11 -1.55 17.01
CA TYR A 105 0.01 -1.00 18.36
C TYR A 105 -1.01 -1.55 19.35
N ARG A 106 -2.20 -1.93 18.90
CA ARG A 106 -3.33 -2.27 19.80
C ARG A 106 -3.66 -3.76 19.81
N CYS A 107 -3.55 -4.43 18.69
CA CYS A 107 -3.90 -5.84 18.54
C CYS A 107 -2.91 -6.52 17.60
N GLN A 108 -3.04 -7.82 17.39
CA GLN A 108 -2.30 -8.50 16.34
C GLN A 108 -2.83 -8.08 14.97
N PRO A 109 -1.95 -7.76 14.00
CA PRO A 109 -2.38 -7.44 12.66
C PRO A 109 -3.07 -8.63 12.01
N LEU A 110 -4.06 -8.35 11.16
CA LEU A 110 -4.68 -9.40 10.34
C LEU A 110 -3.60 -10.10 9.50
N ALA A 111 -3.74 -11.41 9.33
CA ALA A 111 -2.85 -12.15 8.44
C ALA A 111 -2.91 -11.56 7.03
N PRO A 112 -1.80 -11.53 6.27
CA PRO A 112 -1.82 -11.16 4.87
C PRO A 112 -2.81 -12.01 4.07
N MET A 113 -3.38 -11.46 3.01
CA MET A 113 -4.20 -12.25 2.07
C MET A 113 -3.40 -13.41 1.46
N ALA A 114 -2.11 -13.21 1.26
CA ALA A 114 -1.17 -14.24 0.80
C ALA A 114 -1.03 -15.44 1.75
N SER A 115 -1.44 -15.32 3.03
CA SER A 115 -1.37 -16.43 4.00
C SER A 115 -2.44 -17.49 3.75
N ASP A 116 -3.54 -17.12 3.08
CA ASP A 116 -4.64 -18.02 2.72
C ASP A 116 -4.98 -17.83 1.24
N ASP A 117 -4.05 -18.25 0.37
CA ASP A 117 -4.12 -18.09 -1.08
C ASP A 117 -3.98 -19.46 -1.80
N PRO A 118 -5.00 -20.31 -1.74
CA PRO A 118 -4.95 -21.63 -2.36
C PRO A 118 -4.83 -21.59 -3.90
N ALA A 119 -5.21 -20.47 -4.53
CA ALA A 119 -5.12 -20.32 -5.98
C ALA A 119 -3.79 -19.73 -6.45
N GLY A 120 -2.91 -19.27 -5.55
CA GLY A 120 -1.62 -18.68 -5.89
C GLY A 120 -1.73 -17.34 -6.63
N LEU A 121 -2.76 -16.55 -6.34
CA LEU A 121 -3.05 -15.27 -6.99
C LEU A 121 -2.38 -14.07 -6.31
N VAL A 122 -2.03 -14.18 -5.03
CA VAL A 122 -1.56 -13.05 -4.26
C VAL A 122 -0.04 -12.89 -4.37
N ILE A 123 0.37 -11.74 -4.81
CA ILE A 123 1.76 -11.27 -4.86
C ILE A 123 1.95 -10.38 -3.63
N TYR A 124 2.44 -10.95 -2.54
CA TYR A 124 2.72 -10.18 -1.33
C TYR A 124 4.00 -9.38 -1.48
N MET A 125 3.95 -8.10 -1.13
CA MET A 125 5.10 -7.20 -1.16
C MET A 125 5.26 -6.51 0.18
N SER A 126 6.51 -6.38 0.65
CA SER A 126 6.86 -5.57 1.80
C SER A 126 8.22 -4.90 1.63
N THR A 127 8.53 -3.92 2.50
CA THR A 127 9.73 -3.10 2.40
C THR A 127 10.45 -2.92 3.73
N PHE A 128 11.78 -2.94 3.70
CA PHE A 128 12.60 -2.55 4.85
C PHE A 128 12.77 -1.03 4.99
N SER A 129 12.31 -0.25 4.02
CA SER A 129 12.50 1.21 4.01
C SER A 129 11.81 1.93 5.17
N LYS A 130 10.72 1.38 5.70
CA LYS A 130 9.96 1.97 6.80
C LYS A 130 10.51 1.56 8.17
N ILE A 131 10.95 0.33 8.29
CA ILE A 131 11.44 -0.26 9.54
C ILE A 131 12.94 -0.03 9.78
N MET A 132 13.69 0.31 8.75
CA MET A 132 15.11 0.67 8.84
C MET A 132 15.33 2.13 8.45
N PHE A 133 15.62 2.37 7.18
CA PHE A 133 15.82 3.68 6.59
C PHE A 133 15.59 3.61 5.08
N PRO A 134 15.08 4.69 4.44
CA PRO A 134 14.75 4.68 3.02
C PRO A 134 15.91 4.31 2.09
N GLY A 135 17.14 4.66 2.47
CA GLY A 135 18.36 4.37 1.71
C GLY A 135 18.75 2.88 1.65
N ALA A 136 18.16 2.02 2.49
CA ALA A 136 18.42 0.57 2.42
C ALA A 136 18.00 -0.03 1.07
N ARG A 137 16.95 0.50 0.44
CA ARG A 137 16.42 0.11 -0.88
C ARG A 137 16.25 -1.40 -1.04
N ILE A 138 15.79 -2.05 0.02
CA ILE A 138 15.47 -3.48 0.04
C ILE A 138 13.98 -3.65 0.35
N GLY A 139 13.35 -4.51 -0.42
CA GLY A 139 12.01 -5.05 -0.19
C GLY A 139 12.04 -6.55 -0.38
N MET A 140 10.95 -7.18 0.00
CA MET A 140 10.73 -8.61 -0.19
C MET A 140 9.40 -8.86 -0.89
N MET A 141 9.30 -10.01 -1.52
CA MET A 141 8.07 -10.52 -2.12
C MET A 141 7.91 -11.98 -1.73
N ALA A 142 6.68 -12.37 -1.41
CA ALA A 142 6.28 -13.76 -1.33
C ALA A 142 5.33 -14.06 -2.50
N VAL A 143 5.70 -15.00 -3.33
CA VAL A 143 5.03 -15.33 -4.59
C VAL A 143 5.15 -16.83 -4.87
N THR A 144 4.36 -17.34 -5.81
CA THR A 144 4.49 -18.74 -6.24
C THR A 144 5.89 -19.03 -6.83
N PRO A 145 6.38 -20.28 -6.74
CA PRO A 145 7.70 -20.65 -7.28
C PRO A 145 7.87 -20.33 -8.77
N VAL A 146 6.80 -20.47 -9.56
CA VAL A 146 6.81 -20.17 -11.00
C VAL A 146 7.04 -18.67 -11.22
N LEU A 147 6.31 -17.81 -10.51
CA LEU A 147 6.47 -16.36 -10.60
C LEU A 147 7.82 -15.91 -10.03
N ALA A 148 8.30 -16.52 -8.94
CA ALA A 148 9.62 -16.23 -8.39
C ALA A 148 10.74 -16.45 -9.40
N LYS A 149 10.68 -17.55 -10.17
CA LYS A 149 11.63 -17.84 -11.24
C LYS A 149 11.58 -16.77 -12.32
N ALA A 150 10.39 -16.43 -12.82
CA ALA A 150 10.22 -15.40 -13.85
C ALA A 150 10.74 -14.02 -13.40
N ILE A 151 10.46 -13.63 -12.14
CA ILE A 151 10.96 -12.39 -11.55
C ILE A 151 12.50 -12.40 -11.46
N ALA A 152 13.09 -13.52 -11.05
CA ALA A 152 14.54 -13.63 -10.93
C ALA A 152 15.24 -13.51 -12.30
N GLU A 153 14.72 -14.18 -13.33
CA GLU A 153 15.21 -14.10 -14.70
C GLU A 153 15.07 -12.67 -15.27
N PHE A 154 13.90 -12.07 -15.13
CA PHE A 154 13.64 -10.69 -15.57
C PHE A 154 14.54 -9.68 -14.87
N ARG A 155 14.76 -9.86 -13.56
CA ARG A 155 15.65 -9.00 -12.78
C ARG A 155 17.10 -9.06 -13.26
N LEU A 156 17.59 -10.25 -13.64
CA LEU A 156 18.94 -10.38 -14.21
C LEU A 156 19.12 -9.55 -15.48
N LEU A 157 18.08 -9.48 -16.32
CA LEU A 157 18.10 -8.66 -17.54
C LEU A 157 18.07 -7.16 -17.26
N MET A 158 17.30 -6.73 -16.23
CA MET A 158 17.06 -5.31 -15.97
C MET A 158 18.16 -4.63 -15.15
N ASN A 159 18.62 -5.25 -14.08
CA ASN A 159 19.57 -4.63 -13.14
C ASN A 159 20.54 -5.63 -12.47
N HIS A 160 20.70 -6.80 -13.05
CA HIS A 160 21.56 -7.89 -12.59
C HIS A 160 21.22 -8.32 -11.14
N LYS A 161 21.98 -7.83 -10.16
CA LYS A 161 21.81 -8.17 -8.75
C LYS A 161 21.60 -6.90 -7.93
N GLY A 162 20.73 -6.96 -6.92
CA GLY A 162 20.66 -5.94 -5.89
C GLY A 162 21.93 -5.92 -5.02
N SER A 163 21.99 -4.98 -4.08
CA SER A 163 23.11 -4.90 -3.14
C SER A 163 23.22 -6.19 -2.30
N VAL A 164 24.10 -7.09 -2.70
CA VAL A 164 24.36 -8.36 -1.99
C VAL A 164 24.89 -8.07 -0.58
N LEU A 165 25.74 -7.04 -0.44
CA LEU A 165 26.30 -6.65 0.85
C LEU A 165 25.20 -6.23 1.83
N MET A 166 24.26 -5.40 1.40
CA MET A 166 23.14 -4.96 2.25
C MET A 166 22.22 -6.13 2.61
N GLN A 167 21.92 -7.01 1.66
CA GLN A 167 21.12 -8.21 1.93
C GLN A 167 21.80 -9.13 2.95
N ALA A 168 23.11 -9.36 2.81
CA ALA A 168 23.88 -10.17 3.76
C ALA A 168 23.93 -9.52 5.15
N ALA A 169 24.09 -8.20 5.23
CA ALA A 169 24.10 -7.47 6.49
C ALA A 169 22.75 -7.60 7.22
N ILE A 170 21.62 -7.44 6.50
CA ILE A 170 20.28 -7.61 7.08
C ILE A 170 20.04 -9.05 7.52
N ALA A 171 20.41 -10.03 6.70
CA ALA A 171 20.28 -11.45 7.04
C ALA A 171 21.09 -11.80 8.30
N ARG A 172 22.31 -11.28 8.42
CA ARG A 172 23.13 -11.42 9.62
C ARG A 172 22.46 -10.79 10.84
N TRP A 173 21.98 -9.57 10.69
CA TRP A 173 21.30 -8.82 11.76
C TRP A 173 20.02 -9.52 12.26
N MET A 174 19.24 -10.12 11.35
CA MET A 174 18.11 -10.98 11.69
C MET A 174 18.57 -12.20 12.49
N LYS A 175 19.58 -12.91 11.98
CA LYS A 175 20.10 -14.12 12.63
C LYS A 175 20.62 -13.87 14.05
N ASP A 176 21.19 -12.71 14.31
CA ASP A 176 21.73 -12.32 15.62
C ASP A 176 20.65 -11.74 16.56
N GLY A 177 19.37 -11.75 16.16
CA GLY A 177 18.23 -11.22 16.93
C GLY A 177 18.26 -9.69 17.09
N GLY A 178 19.13 -9.01 16.35
CA GLY A 178 19.23 -7.53 16.37
C GLY A 178 18.02 -6.87 15.72
N PHE A 179 17.49 -7.49 14.68
CA PHE A 179 16.33 -7.01 13.95
C PHE A 179 15.10 -6.98 14.85
N GLU A 180 14.78 -8.05 15.56
CA GLU A 180 13.63 -8.16 16.46
C GLU A 180 13.74 -7.17 17.64
N ARG A 181 14.95 -6.97 18.17
CA ARG A 181 15.19 -5.95 19.21
C ARG A 181 14.92 -4.54 18.67
N HIS A 182 15.35 -4.28 17.44
CA HIS A 182 15.09 -3.01 16.76
C HIS A 182 13.60 -2.80 16.53
N LEU A 183 12.89 -3.80 16.00
CA LEU A 183 11.44 -3.73 15.76
C LEU A 183 10.69 -3.37 17.04
N ARG A 184 10.93 -4.07 18.15
CA ARG A 184 10.29 -3.76 19.44
C ARG A 184 10.53 -2.32 19.88
N ARG A 185 11.75 -1.81 19.70
CA ARG A 185 12.09 -0.44 20.07
C ARG A 185 11.38 0.59 19.19
N ILE A 186 11.45 0.44 17.86
CA ILE A 186 10.86 1.41 16.94
C ILE A 186 9.32 1.40 17.03
N THR A 187 8.69 0.22 17.14
CA THR A 187 7.23 0.11 17.30
C THR A 187 6.77 0.88 18.53
N LYS A 188 7.45 0.72 19.67
CA LYS A 188 7.15 1.51 20.88
C LYS A 188 7.34 3.02 20.67
N THR A 189 8.40 3.41 19.98
CA THR A 189 8.67 4.83 19.69
C THR A 189 7.59 5.43 18.77
N TYR A 190 7.19 4.71 17.72
CA TYR A 190 6.15 5.18 16.82
C TYR A 190 4.77 5.18 17.47
N GLN A 191 4.47 4.22 18.34
CA GLN A 191 3.27 4.24 19.16
C GLN A 191 3.19 5.51 20.01
N GLN A 192 4.26 5.85 20.73
CA GLN A 192 4.33 7.06 21.55
C GLN A 192 4.16 8.35 20.71
N ARG A 193 4.78 8.40 19.51
CA ARG A 193 4.63 9.52 18.58
C ARG A 193 3.20 9.65 18.07
N ARG A 194 2.57 8.54 17.70
CA ARG A 194 1.16 8.51 17.27
C ARG A 194 0.26 8.99 18.40
N ASP A 195 0.42 8.46 19.61
CA ASP A 195 -0.42 8.79 20.75
C ASP A 195 -0.30 10.29 21.12
N HIS A 196 0.92 10.82 21.09
CA HIS A 196 1.14 12.26 21.29
C HIS A 196 0.51 13.11 20.16
N ALA A 197 0.67 12.71 18.91
CA ALA A 197 0.03 13.41 17.79
C ALA A 197 -1.51 13.38 17.91
N VAL A 198 -2.09 12.26 18.30
CA VAL A 198 -3.53 12.11 18.57
C VAL A 198 -3.99 13.05 19.70
N GLU A 199 -3.23 13.13 20.80
CA GLU A 199 -3.52 14.04 21.92
C GLU A 199 -3.56 15.50 21.45
N VAL A 200 -2.52 15.93 20.72
CA VAL A 200 -2.43 17.30 20.18
C VAL A 200 -3.58 17.58 19.21
N ILE A 201 -3.89 16.65 18.29
CA ILE A 201 -4.96 16.87 17.32
C ILE A 201 -6.33 16.91 17.98
N ASN A 202 -6.59 16.04 18.98
CA ASN A 202 -7.84 16.01 19.72
C ASN A 202 -8.07 17.29 20.56
N SER A 203 -7.02 18.04 20.90
CA SER A 203 -7.18 19.34 21.55
C SER A 203 -7.77 20.41 20.62
N SER A 204 -7.83 20.13 19.31
CA SER A 204 -8.44 20.97 18.29
C SER A 204 -9.77 20.37 17.84
N GLU A 205 -10.85 21.15 17.90
CA GLU A 205 -12.19 20.72 17.41
C GLU A 205 -12.32 20.75 15.88
N GLN A 206 -11.25 21.04 15.15
CA GLN A 206 -11.28 21.22 13.70
C GLN A 206 -11.25 19.91 12.90
N PHE A 207 -10.87 18.80 13.55
CA PHE A 207 -10.66 17.52 12.87
C PHE A 207 -11.64 16.47 13.37
N ASP A 208 -11.98 15.58 12.45
CA ASP A 208 -12.63 14.31 12.71
C ASP A 208 -11.75 13.19 12.15
N PHE A 209 -11.48 12.14 12.92
CA PHE A 209 -10.64 11.02 12.49
C PHE A 209 -10.80 9.80 13.40
N SER A 210 -10.53 8.64 12.82
CA SER A 210 -10.39 7.40 13.58
C SER A 210 -8.92 7.18 13.94
N ILE A 211 -8.65 6.75 15.17
CA ILE A 211 -7.30 6.39 15.59
C ILE A 211 -6.98 5.00 15.00
N PRO A 212 -6.01 4.89 14.08
CA PRO A 212 -5.69 3.60 13.49
C PRO A 212 -5.05 2.66 14.52
N ASP A 213 -5.30 1.36 14.37
CA ASP A 213 -4.70 0.32 15.23
C ASP A 213 -3.19 0.17 15.01
N GLY A 214 -2.71 0.62 13.86
CA GLY A 214 -1.32 0.54 13.46
C GLY A 214 -0.96 1.58 12.39
N GLY A 215 0.16 1.36 11.72
CA GLY A 215 0.65 2.20 10.65
C GLY A 215 1.42 3.44 11.10
N MET A 216 1.88 4.19 10.12
CA MET A 216 2.76 5.37 10.31
C MET A 216 2.07 6.68 9.91
N ALA A 217 0.77 6.67 9.66
CA ALA A 217 0.01 7.82 9.21
C ALA A 217 -1.25 8.05 10.06
N LEU A 218 -1.77 9.27 10.01
CA LEU A 218 -3.10 9.63 10.49
C LEU A 218 -3.85 10.26 9.32
N TRP A 219 -5.10 9.84 9.11
CA TRP A 219 -5.98 10.43 8.12
C TRP A 219 -7.02 11.30 8.82
N LEU A 220 -6.93 12.61 8.59
CA LEU A 220 -7.75 13.61 9.26
C LEU A 220 -8.82 14.13 8.31
N LYS A 221 -10.09 14.08 8.71
CA LYS A 221 -11.19 14.75 8.02
C LYS A 221 -11.32 16.17 8.60
N LEU A 222 -11.04 17.19 7.81
CA LEU A 222 -11.20 18.56 8.21
C LEU A 222 -12.68 18.98 8.14
N LYS A 223 -13.22 19.56 9.20
CA LYS A 223 -14.61 20.05 9.23
C LYS A 223 -14.88 21.24 8.30
N SER A 224 -13.82 21.89 7.82
CA SER A 224 -13.89 22.98 6.84
C SER A 224 -13.36 22.49 5.47
N PRO A 225 -13.96 22.91 4.34
CA PRO A 225 -13.60 22.39 3.01
C PRO A 225 -12.27 22.93 2.44
N LYS A 226 -11.35 23.43 3.28
CA LYS A 226 -10.14 24.14 2.85
C LYS A 226 -8.84 23.41 3.19
N ALA A 227 -8.80 22.08 3.01
CA ALA A 227 -7.62 21.26 3.34
C ALA A 227 -6.33 21.73 2.64
N HIS A 228 -6.41 22.19 1.38
CA HIS A 228 -5.27 22.73 0.65
C HIS A 228 -4.73 24.05 1.26
N ILE A 229 -5.61 24.89 1.82
CA ILE A 229 -5.20 26.14 2.51
C ILE A 229 -4.49 25.80 3.81
N LEU A 230 -5.03 24.86 4.59
CA LEU A 230 -4.38 24.39 5.80
C LEU A 230 -3.01 23.78 5.50
N ALA A 231 -2.90 22.96 4.47
CA ALA A 231 -1.62 22.36 4.05
C ALA A 231 -0.57 23.45 3.71
N GLU A 232 -0.99 24.52 3.03
CA GLU A 232 -0.11 25.64 2.72
C GLU A 232 0.29 26.45 3.99
N GLN A 233 -0.63 26.70 4.90
CA GLN A 233 -0.32 27.35 6.18
C GLN A 233 0.63 26.50 7.04
N CYS A 234 0.44 25.18 7.08
CA CYS A 234 1.37 24.27 7.73
C CYS A 234 2.77 24.36 7.10
N ARG A 235 2.86 24.38 5.77
CA ARG A 235 4.13 24.49 5.05
C ARG A 235 4.89 25.78 5.37
N GLN A 236 4.18 26.89 5.55
CA GLN A 236 4.76 28.17 5.95
C GLN A 236 5.34 28.14 7.39
N ASN A 237 4.95 27.15 8.19
CA ASN A 237 5.45 26.91 9.54
C ASN A 237 6.33 25.65 9.63
N ASP A 238 6.95 25.24 8.51
CA ASP A 238 7.82 24.06 8.40
C ASP A 238 7.15 22.73 8.77
N ILE A 239 5.81 22.65 8.67
CA ILE A 239 5.02 21.44 8.89
C ILE A 239 4.49 20.94 7.54
N TYR A 240 4.93 19.75 7.12
CA TYR A 240 4.53 19.18 5.84
C TYR A 240 3.38 18.20 6.03
N VAL A 241 2.20 18.58 5.57
CA VAL A 241 1.01 17.72 5.47
C VAL A 241 0.56 17.60 4.03
N GLN A 242 -0.04 16.48 3.71
CA GLN A 242 -0.60 16.23 2.38
C GLN A 242 -2.12 16.23 2.46
N HIS A 243 -2.79 16.63 1.40
CA HIS A 243 -4.26 16.64 1.33
C HIS A 243 -4.75 15.62 0.29
N GLU A 244 -6.04 15.30 0.35
CA GLU A 244 -6.68 14.22 -0.42
C GLU A 244 -6.34 14.25 -1.92
N ALA A 245 -6.33 15.42 -2.55
CA ALA A 245 -6.05 15.52 -3.98
C ALA A 245 -4.66 14.99 -4.39
N ASN A 246 -3.69 14.88 -3.45
CA ASN A 246 -2.39 14.27 -3.72
C ASN A 246 -2.48 12.75 -3.91
N PHE A 247 -3.56 12.11 -3.46
CA PHE A 247 -3.75 10.67 -3.42
C PHE A 247 -4.91 10.19 -4.29
N GLN A 248 -5.65 11.11 -4.90
CA GLN A 248 -6.79 10.79 -5.73
C GLN A 248 -6.34 10.38 -7.13
N LEU A 249 -6.85 9.24 -7.59
CA LEU A 249 -6.70 8.83 -8.98
C LEU A 249 -7.51 9.77 -9.86
N LEU A 250 -6.83 10.66 -10.57
CA LEU A 250 -7.48 11.50 -11.58
C LEU A 250 -7.84 10.63 -12.79
N GLU A 251 -9.10 10.62 -13.17
CA GLU A 251 -9.52 10.07 -14.45
C GLU A 251 -8.76 10.79 -15.57
N LYS A 252 -8.27 10.05 -16.56
CA LYS A 252 -7.72 10.67 -17.76
C LYS A 252 -8.80 11.58 -18.33
N TYR A 253 -8.58 12.89 -18.35
CA TYR A 253 -9.36 13.75 -19.22
C TYR A 253 -9.25 13.17 -20.62
N ASN A 254 -10.36 12.74 -21.18
CA ASN A 254 -10.45 12.45 -22.62
C ASN A 254 -10.19 13.77 -23.34
N THR A 255 -8.95 14.01 -23.72
CA THR A 255 -8.56 15.08 -24.65
C THR A 255 -8.95 14.67 -26.08
N ASN A 256 -10.24 14.40 -26.29
CA ASN A 256 -10.87 14.32 -27.60
C ASN A 256 -12.10 15.24 -27.53
N GLN A 257 -11.84 16.54 -27.58
CA GLN A 257 -12.71 17.56 -28.17
C GLN A 257 -11.85 18.51 -28.99
#